data_50fdfdd10273547c1f7b94a88d2697d5
#
_entry.id   50fdfdd10273547c1f7b94a88d2697d5
#
_cell.length_a   1.000
_cell.length_b   1.000
_cell.length_c   1.000
_cell.angle_alpha   90.00
_cell.angle_beta   90.00
_cell.angle_gamma   90.00
#
_symmetry.space_group_name_H-M   'P 1'
#
loop_
_entity.id
_entity.type
_entity.pdbx_description
1 polymer ?
#
loop_
_entity_poly.entity_id
_entity_poly.type
_entity_poly.pdbx_seq_one_letter_code
_entity_poly.pdbx_strand_id
1 'polypeptide(L)'
;EDDNYNGLIVSSDKDLLQLISDETTVKLLKTKDYIMMDRKTFNETYGFEPIHMIDLKALMGDASDNIPGVRGIGEKGAIKLVSEYTTIENIYANINNIKGATQTKLIEGKDDAYYSKDLVTIYREVPLDVSFDDLKYKNCNIEELTNIYKDLGFYSLLKKLDDVIEEDKKEEEHNSIDNFKIITDINEVKINEELKEL
;
A
#
# COMPACT_ATOMS: atom_id res chain seq x y z
N GLU A 1 -4.16 -11.80 9.63
CA GLU A 1 -2.76 -11.52 9.23
C GLU A 1 -2.02 -12.86 9.17
N ASP A 2 -1.33 -13.13 8.06
CA ASP A 2 -0.48 -14.31 7.92
C ASP A 2 0.96 -13.83 8.10
N ASP A 3 1.64 -14.25 9.17
CA ASP A 3 2.99 -13.83 9.57
C ASP A 3 4.09 -14.09 8.52
N ASN A 4 3.73 -14.75 7.41
CA ASN A 4 4.65 -15.07 6.32
C ASN A 4 4.69 -14.04 5.19
N TYR A 5 3.84 -13.00 5.22
CA TYR A 5 3.72 -12.02 4.15
C TYR A 5 3.87 -10.58 4.63
N ASN A 6 4.60 -9.79 3.87
CA ASN A 6 4.63 -8.34 4.05
C ASN A 6 3.70 -7.69 3.02
N GLY A 7 2.81 -6.82 3.49
CA GLY A 7 1.88 -6.07 2.65
C GLY A 7 2.48 -4.75 2.17
N LEU A 8 2.33 -4.46 0.87
CA LEU A 8 2.61 -3.14 0.32
C LEU A 8 1.35 -2.61 -0.37
N ILE A 9 0.71 -1.62 0.24
CA ILE A 9 -0.43 -0.91 -0.33
C ILE A 9 0.09 0.25 -1.15
N VAL A 10 -0.25 0.31 -2.45
CA VAL A 10 0.16 1.41 -3.35
C VAL A 10 -1.07 2.23 -3.68
N SER A 11 -1.16 3.45 -3.14
CA SER A 11 -2.34 4.32 -3.32
C SER A 11 -2.01 5.79 -3.09
N SER A 12 -2.83 6.70 -3.60
CA SER A 12 -2.85 8.12 -3.23
C SER A 12 -3.84 8.42 -2.10
N ASP A 13 -4.63 7.45 -1.71
CA ASP A 13 -5.66 7.57 -0.67
C ASP A 13 -5.04 7.47 0.73
N LYS A 14 -5.21 8.54 1.52
CA LYS A 14 -4.68 8.60 2.89
C LYS A 14 -5.50 7.78 3.89
N ASP A 15 -6.72 7.39 3.56
CA ASP A 15 -7.52 6.58 4.47
C ASP A 15 -6.91 5.19 4.67
N LEU A 16 -6.17 4.70 3.67
CA LEU A 16 -5.42 3.45 3.77
C LEU A 16 -4.26 3.49 4.77
N LEU A 17 -3.87 4.68 5.27
CA LEU A 17 -2.84 4.79 6.31
C LEU A 17 -3.26 4.14 7.63
N GLN A 18 -4.58 3.99 7.89
CA GLN A 18 -5.09 3.25 9.05
C GLN A 18 -4.78 1.74 9.02
N LEU A 19 -4.36 1.21 7.86
CA LEU A 19 -4.03 -0.20 7.66
C LEU A 19 -2.54 -0.52 7.89
N ILE A 20 -1.72 0.49 8.15
CA ILE A 20 -0.29 0.30 8.44
C ILE A 20 -0.14 -0.53 9.71
N SER A 21 0.69 -1.56 9.64
CA SER A 21 1.08 -2.43 10.76
C SER A 21 2.58 -2.70 10.74
N ASP A 22 3.06 -3.66 11.53
CA ASP A 22 4.46 -4.09 11.48
C ASP A 22 4.77 -4.82 10.16
N GLU A 23 3.76 -5.47 9.54
CA GLU A 23 3.86 -6.21 8.29
C GLU A 23 3.33 -5.44 7.08
N THR A 24 2.62 -4.31 7.29
CA THR A 24 1.96 -3.58 6.21
C THR A 24 2.49 -2.15 6.10
N THR A 25 3.01 -1.82 4.92
CA THR A 25 3.49 -0.47 4.55
C THR A 25 2.60 0.14 3.47
N VAL A 26 2.38 1.44 3.51
CA VAL A 26 1.67 2.17 2.44
C VAL A 26 2.67 2.98 1.62
N LYS A 27 2.76 2.71 0.32
CA LYS A 27 3.42 3.58 -0.66
C LYS A 27 2.43 4.64 -1.10
N LEU A 28 2.45 5.78 -0.40
CA LEU A 28 1.55 6.89 -0.65
C LEU A 28 2.01 7.69 -1.86
N LEU A 29 1.27 7.61 -2.95
CA LEU A 29 1.58 8.28 -4.20
C LEU A 29 1.29 9.78 -4.13
N LYS A 30 2.16 10.59 -4.71
CA LYS A 30 2.02 12.02 -4.95
C LYS A 30 2.11 12.30 -6.44
N THR A 31 1.82 13.51 -6.86
CA THR A 31 1.82 13.89 -8.29
C THR A 31 3.12 13.57 -9.04
N LYS A 32 4.27 13.64 -8.39
CA LYS A 32 5.59 13.42 -9.03
C LYS A 32 6.51 12.49 -8.23
N ASP A 33 6.05 11.99 -7.09
CA ASP A 33 6.86 11.24 -6.15
C ASP A 33 5.98 10.33 -5.31
N TYR A 34 6.55 9.66 -4.31
CA TYR A 34 5.83 8.87 -3.32
C TYR A 34 6.50 8.97 -1.96
N ILE A 35 5.78 8.60 -0.92
CA ILE A 35 6.32 8.42 0.43
C ILE A 35 6.07 6.97 0.85
N MET A 36 7.11 6.32 1.37
CA MET A 36 6.95 5.04 2.06
C MET A 36 6.53 5.33 3.50
N MET A 37 5.29 4.98 3.82
CA MET A 37 4.68 5.16 5.13
C MET A 37 4.61 3.81 5.83
N ASP A 38 5.67 3.47 6.55
CA ASP A 38 5.67 2.41 7.54
C ASP A 38 5.21 2.96 8.91
N ARG A 39 5.05 2.08 9.89
CA ARG A 39 4.60 2.46 11.25
C ARG A 39 5.50 3.51 11.90
N LYS A 40 6.82 3.40 11.70
CA LYS A 40 7.78 4.34 12.26
C LYS A 40 7.64 5.73 11.63
N THR A 41 7.65 5.80 10.31
CA THR A 41 7.50 7.05 9.54
C THR A 41 6.15 7.71 9.82
N PHE A 42 5.08 6.91 9.98
CA PHE A 42 3.78 7.41 10.37
C PHE A 42 3.81 8.05 11.75
N ASN A 43 4.36 7.35 12.76
CA ASN A 43 4.46 7.86 14.12
C ASN A 43 5.33 9.14 14.22
N GLU A 44 6.41 9.21 13.44
CA GLU A 44 7.25 10.41 13.36
C GLU A 44 6.50 11.59 12.72
N THR A 45 5.57 11.30 11.79
CA THR A 45 4.81 12.33 11.06
C THR A 45 3.61 12.84 11.85
N TYR A 46 2.86 11.96 12.50
CA TYR A 46 1.57 12.28 13.13
C TYR A 46 1.61 12.28 14.66
N GLY A 47 2.54 11.57 15.27
CA GLY A 47 2.70 11.50 16.73
C GLY A 47 1.78 10.51 17.45
N PHE A 48 1.14 9.60 16.71
CA PHE A 48 0.26 8.55 17.24
C PHE A 48 0.28 7.32 16.31
N GLU A 49 -0.34 6.22 16.75
CA GLU A 49 -0.38 4.97 15.99
C GLU A 49 -1.28 5.06 14.75
N PRO A 50 -0.96 4.34 13.64
CA PRO A 50 -1.67 4.40 12.37
C PRO A 50 -3.18 4.20 12.45
N ILE A 51 -3.64 3.30 13.32
CA ILE A 51 -5.08 3.02 13.50
C ILE A 51 -5.87 4.29 13.89
N HIS A 52 -5.24 5.25 14.57
CA HIS A 52 -5.86 6.52 14.99
C HIS A 52 -5.95 7.56 13.86
N MET A 53 -5.56 7.20 12.63
CA MET A 53 -5.97 7.96 11.44
C MET A 53 -7.50 8.06 11.35
N ILE A 54 -8.20 7.01 11.81
CA ILE A 54 -9.67 7.00 11.93
C ILE A 54 -10.15 8.16 12.81
N ASP A 55 -9.56 8.30 14.00
CA ASP A 55 -9.94 9.35 14.96
C ASP A 55 -9.56 10.75 14.47
N LEU A 56 -8.42 10.87 13.78
CA LEU A 56 -8.01 12.12 13.12
C LEU A 56 -9.05 12.56 12.09
N LYS A 57 -9.41 11.66 11.17
CA LYS A 57 -10.41 11.92 10.11
C LYS A 57 -11.80 12.15 10.66
N ALA A 58 -12.18 11.44 11.73
CA ALA A 58 -13.45 11.66 12.42
C ALA A 58 -13.61 13.08 12.97
N LEU A 59 -12.50 13.68 13.42
CA LEU A 59 -12.50 15.06 13.93
C LEU A 59 -12.39 16.11 12.84
N MET A 60 -11.44 15.96 11.90
CA MET A 60 -11.20 16.99 10.88
C MET A 60 -12.15 16.91 9.70
N GLY A 61 -12.80 15.77 9.49
CA GLY A 61 -13.57 15.49 8.28
C GLY A 61 -12.70 15.26 7.05
N ASP A 62 -13.35 14.98 5.93
CA ASP A 62 -12.75 14.93 4.62
C ASP A 62 -13.69 15.52 3.57
N ALA A 63 -13.32 16.69 3.01
CA ALA A 63 -14.14 17.37 2.03
C ALA A 63 -14.20 16.64 0.68
N SER A 64 -13.18 15.83 0.33
CA SER A 64 -13.17 15.06 -0.91
C SER A 64 -14.20 13.94 -0.90
N ASP A 65 -14.45 13.35 0.28
CA ASP A 65 -15.37 12.24 0.47
C ASP A 65 -16.69 12.67 1.13
N ASN A 66 -16.88 13.99 1.27
CA ASN A 66 -18.06 14.57 1.89
C ASN A 66 -18.29 14.13 3.36
N ILE A 67 -17.20 13.91 4.09
CA ILE A 67 -17.20 13.52 5.50
C ILE A 67 -17.17 14.79 6.34
N PRO A 68 -18.20 15.03 7.22
CA PRO A 68 -18.39 16.33 7.87
C PRO A 68 -17.29 16.66 8.88
N GLY A 69 -16.85 15.71 9.70
CA GLY A 69 -16.01 15.97 10.85
C GLY A 69 -16.65 16.94 11.86
N VAL A 70 -15.87 17.43 12.80
CA VAL A 70 -16.30 18.45 13.78
C VAL A 70 -16.08 19.84 13.20
N ARG A 71 -17.13 20.59 12.96
CA ARG A 71 -17.05 21.93 12.36
C ARG A 71 -16.07 22.83 13.12
N GLY A 72 -15.05 23.31 12.38
CA GLY A 72 -14.05 24.21 12.92
C GLY A 72 -12.90 23.52 13.68
N ILE A 73 -12.83 22.20 13.66
CA ILE A 73 -11.64 21.42 14.04
C ILE A 73 -10.92 21.04 12.73
N GLY A 74 -9.79 21.68 12.46
CA GLY A 74 -8.94 21.33 11.31
C GLY A 74 -7.82 20.38 11.72
N GLU A 75 -7.01 19.95 10.72
CA GLU A 75 -5.96 18.95 10.86
C GLU A 75 -5.05 19.17 12.08
N LYS A 76 -4.51 20.39 12.26
CA LYS A 76 -3.62 20.67 13.41
C LYS A 76 -4.30 20.50 14.77
N GLY A 77 -5.58 20.90 14.86
CA GLY A 77 -6.38 20.75 16.08
C GLY A 77 -6.70 19.28 16.36
N ALA A 78 -7.06 18.54 15.32
CA ALA A 78 -7.36 17.12 15.39
C ALA A 78 -6.09 16.31 15.77
N ILE A 79 -4.94 16.57 15.14
CA ILE A 79 -3.65 15.92 15.49
C ILE A 79 -3.34 16.12 16.99
N LYS A 80 -3.47 17.35 17.49
CA LYS A 80 -3.21 17.62 18.91
C LYS A 80 -4.14 16.84 19.82
N LEU A 81 -5.43 16.77 19.51
CA LEU A 81 -6.42 16.04 20.30
C LEU A 81 -6.17 14.54 20.28
N VAL A 82 -5.88 13.97 19.11
CA VAL A 82 -5.57 12.54 18.99
C VAL A 82 -4.24 12.18 19.65
N SER A 83 -3.21 13.02 19.53
CA SER A 83 -1.94 12.81 20.24
C SER A 83 -2.09 12.83 21.76
N GLU A 84 -3.03 13.62 22.32
CA GLU A 84 -3.24 13.75 23.75
C GLU A 84 -4.20 12.70 24.31
N TYR A 85 -5.29 12.39 23.58
CA TYR A 85 -6.38 11.54 24.06
C TYR A 85 -6.52 10.21 23.30
N THR A 86 -5.83 10.05 22.20
CA THR A 86 -5.75 8.86 21.34
C THR A 86 -7.02 8.64 20.51
N THR A 87 -8.20 8.51 21.12
CA THR A 87 -9.47 8.20 20.45
C THR A 87 -10.53 9.26 20.70
N ILE A 88 -11.53 9.34 19.82
CA ILE A 88 -12.66 10.27 20.04
C ILE A 88 -13.44 9.93 21.32
N GLU A 89 -13.54 8.65 21.68
CA GLU A 89 -14.20 8.22 22.92
C GLU A 89 -13.48 8.82 24.14
N ASN A 90 -12.15 8.76 24.14
CA ASN A 90 -11.35 9.34 25.24
C ASN A 90 -11.41 10.86 25.24
N ILE A 91 -11.47 11.51 24.06
CA ILE A 91 -11.67 12.96 23.96
C ILE A 91 -13.00 13.36 24.62
N TYR A 92 -14.09 12.67 24.29
CA TYR A 92 -15.40 12.96 24.88
C TYR A 92 -15.51 12.54 26.37
N ALA A 93 -14.85 11.49 26.79
CA ALA A 93 -14.74 11.12 28.20
C ALA A 93 -14.01 12.21 29.04
N ASN A 94 -13.07 12.91 28.40
CA ASN A 94 -12.27 13.96 29.03
C ASN A 94 -12.70 15.38 28.62
N ILE A 95 -13.89 15.56 28.06
CA ILE A 95 -14.35 16.83 27.48
C ILE A 95 -14.27 18.01 28.44
N ASN A 96 -14.44 17.79 29.75
CA ASN A 96 -14.34 18.82 30.79
C ASN A 96 -12.89 19.32 31.03
N ASN A 97 -11.88 18.56 30.61
CA ASN A 97 -10.49 18.95 30.70
C ASN A 97 -10.06 19.83 29.51
N ILE A 98 -10.78 19.73 28.40
CA ILE A 98 -10.60 20.56 27.20
C ILE A 98 -11.28 21.90 27.44
N LYS A 99 -10.61 23.01 27.12
CA LYS A 99 -11.10 24.36 27.45
C LYS A 99 -11.34 25.22 26.20
N GLY A 100 -12.17 26.22 26.37
CA GLY A 100 -12.39 27.28 25.37
C GLY A 100 -13.17 26.82 24.15
N ALA A 101 -12.94 27.46 23.02
CA ALA A 101 -13.70 27.25 21.79
C ALA A 101 -13.60 25.80 21.26
N THR A 102 -12.53 25.10 21.54
CA THR A 102 -12.36 23.69 21.14
C THR A 102 -13.36 22.79 21.86
N GLN A 103 -13.55 22.98 23.16
CA GLN A 103 -14.56 22.23 23.93
C GLN A 103 -15.96 22.44 23.37
N THR A 104 -16.34 23.71 23.13
CA THR A 104 -17.66 24.04 22.58
C THR A 104 -17.90 23.35 21.25
N LYS A 105 -16.93 23.44 20.33
CA LYS A 105 -17.02 22.79 19.00
C LYS A 105 -17.16 21.27 19.11
N LEU A 106 -16.40 20.63 20.00
CA LEU A 106 -16.49 19.18 20.23
C LEU A 106 -17.85 18.77 20.77
N ILE A 107 -18.40 19.55 21.73
CA ILE A 107 -19.73 19.28 22.29
C ILE A 107 -20.81 19.42 21.19
N GLU A 108 -20.79 20.51 20.42
CA GLU A 108 -21.75 20.77 19.34
C GLU A 108 -21.64 19.76 18.20
N GLY A 109 -20.41 19.32 17.85
CA GLY A 109 -20.16 18.42 16.74
C GLY A 109 -19.99 16.95 17.13
N LYS A 110 -20.47 16.53 18.32
CA LYS A 110 -20.28 15.16 18.81
C LYS A 110 -20.86 14.11 17.88
N ASP A 111 -22.10 14.30 17.44
CA ASP A 111 -22.78 13.35 16.57
C ASP A 111 -22.09 13.25 15.19
N ASP A 112 -21.64 14.40 14.65
CA ASP A 112 -20.89 14.45 13.40
C ASP A 112 -19.54 13.73 13.52
N ALA A 113 -18.86 13.82 14.67
CA ALA A 113 -17.60 13.09 14.90
C ALA A 113 -17.79 11.57 14.88
N TYR A 114 -18.80 11.04 15.57
CA TYR A 114 -19.10 9.61 15.58
C TYR A 114 -19.57 9.13 14.21
N TYR A 115 -20.45 9.88 13.56
CA TYR A 115 -20.88 9.60 12.19
C TYR A 115 -19.69 9.55 11.22
N SER A 116 -18.80 10.53 11.31
CA SER A 116 -17.58 10.57 10.50
C SER A 116 -16.66 9.38 10.80
N LYS A 117 -16.55 8.97 12.07
CA LYS A 117 -15.77 7.80 12.46
C LYS A 117 -16.26 6.52 11.77
N ASP A 118 -17.57 6.32 11.75
CA ASP A 118 -18.17 5.17 11.08
C ASP A 118 -17.87 5.18 9.57
N LEU A 119 -17.93 6.36 8.93
CA LEU A 119 -17.69 6.51 7.50
C LEU A 119 -16.21 6.27 7.11
N VAL A 120 -15.26 6.76 7.91
CA VAL A 120 -13.82 6.65 7.58
C VAL A 120 -13.23 5.31 7.99
N THR A 121 -13.92 4.52 8.79
CA THR A 121 -13.41 3.22 9.24
C THR A 121 -13.51 2.20 8.13
N ILE A 122 -12.37 1.71 7.66
CA ILE A 122 -12.32 0.66 6.65
C ILE A 122 -12.83 -0.66 7.25
N TYR A 123 -13.84 -1.25 6.59
CA TYR A 123 -14.34 -2.56 6.97
C TYR A 123 -13.38 -3.64 6.52
N ARG A 124 -12.78 -4.37 7.46
CA ARG A 124 -11.72 -5.36 7.22
C ARG A 124 -12.20 -6.80 7.13
N GLU A 125 -13.44 -7.08 7.58
CA GLU A 125 -14.01 -8.42 7.63
C GLU A 125 -14.84 -8.76 6.38
N VAL A 126 -14.38 -8.28 5.20
CA VAL A 126 -15.05 -8.59 3.93
C VAL A 126 -14.86 -10.07 3.62
N PRO A 127 -15.94 -10.84 3.43
CA PRO A 127 -15.81 -12.23 3.04
C PRO A 127 -15.24 -12.33 1.63
N LEU A 128 -14.08 -12.95 1.51
CA LEU A 128 -13.40 -13.17 0.25
C LEU A 128 -13.31 -14.67 -0.02
N ASP A 129 -13.66 -15.07 -1.23
CA ASP A 129 -13.53 -16.45 -1.72
C ASP A 129 -12.24 -16.62 -2.53
N VAL A 130 -11.11 -16.16 -1.94
CA VAL A 130 -9.78 -16.25 -2.55
C VAL A 130 -8.76 -16.65 -1.47
N SER A 131 -7.79 -17.49 -1.85
CA SER A 131 -6.64 -17.85 -1.02
C SER A 131 -5.40 -17.05 -1.43
N PHE A 132 -4.36 -17.03 -0.58
CA PHE A 132 -3.08 -16.42 -0.95
C PHE A 132 -2.42 -17.10 -2.17
N ASP A 133 -2.67 -18.40 -2.36
CA ASP A 133 -2.17 -19.12 -3.54
C ASP A 133 -2.80 -18.63 -4.85
N ASP A 134 -4.06 -18.20 -4.80
CA ASP A 134 -4.76 -17.63 -5.97
C ASP A 134 -4.18 -16.26 -6.36
N LEU A 135 -3.60 -15.55 -5.40
CA LEU A 135 -3.00 -14.23 -5.59
C LEU A 135 -1.54 -14.26 -6.04
N LYS A 136 -0.93 -15.46 -6.17
CA LYS A 136 0.43 -15.57 -6.69
C LYS A 136 0.53 -14.96 -8.07
N TYR A 137 1.55 -14.13 -8.28
CA TYR A 137 1.82 -13.55 -9.59
C TYR A 137 2.03 -14.67 -10.61
N LYS A 138 1.32 -14.58 -11.73
CA LYS A 138 1.47 -15.44 -12.89
C LYS A 138 1.82 -14.54 -14.08
N ASN A 139 2.71 -15.02 -14.95
CA ASN A 139 2.98 -14.32 -16.19
C ASN A 139 1.67 -14.11 -16.97
N CYS A 140 1.49 -12.93 -17.54
CA CYS A 140 0.29 -12.63 -18.32
C CYS A 140 0.26 -13.49 -19.59
N ASN A 141 -0.94 -13.81 -20.06
CA ASN A 141 -1.14 -14.40 -21.38
C ASN A 141 -0.90 -13.32 -22.44
N ILE A 142 0.29 -13.33 -23.04
CA ILE A 142 0.72 -12.32 -24.02
C ILE A 142 -0.19 -12.26 -25.22
N GLU A 143 -0.67 -13.42 -25.71
CA GLU A 143 -1.56 -13.48 -26.87
C GLU A 143 -2.91 -12.80 -26.57
N GLU A 144 -3.51 -13.13 -25.44
CA GLU A 144 -4.78 -12.54 -25.00
C GLU A 144 -4.63 -11.03 -24.75
N LEU A 145 -3.57 -10.60 -24.06
CA LEU A 145 -3.27 -9.20 -23.82
C LEU A 145 -3.06 -8.42 -25.11
N THR A 146 -2.36 -9.01 -26.09
CA THR A 146 -2.17 -8.45 -27.43
C THR A 146 -3.50 -8.22 -28.13
N ASN A 147 -4.41 -9.18 -28.06
CA ASN A 147 -5.74 -9.08 -28.67
C ASN A 147 -6.57 -7.98 -27.99
N ILE A 148 -6.58 -7.92 -26.65
CA ILE A 148 -7.26 -6.86 -25.88
C ILE A 148 -6.72 -5.47 -26.28
N TYR A 149 -5.40 -5.31 -26.37
CA TYR A 149 -4.82 -4.02 -26.76
C TYR A 149 -5.17 -3.62 -28.20
N LYS A 150 -5.25 -4.57 -29.11
CA LYS A 150 -5.69 -4.32 -30.51
C LYS A 150 -7.15 -3.88 -30.55
N ASP A 151 -8.02 -4.59 -29.83
CA ASP A 151 -9.46 -4.30 -29.79
C ASP A 151 -9.76 -2.93 -29.17
N LEU A 152 -8.98 -2.53 -28.17
CA LEU A 152 -9.08 -1.22 -27.53
C LEU A 152 -8.31 -0.10 -28.25
N GLY A 153 -7.56 -0.41 -29.31
CA GLY A 153 -6.75 0.56 -30.05
C GLY A 153 -5.55 1.10 -29.28
N PHE A 154 -5.01 0.35 -28.32
CA PHE A 154 -3.89 0.74 -27.46
C PHE A 154 -2.54 0.45 -28.12
N TYR A 155 -2.29 1.01 -29.28
CA TYR A 155 -1.10 0.73 -30.10
C TYR A 155 0.23 1.09 -29.41
N SER A 156 0.26 2.11 -28.56
CA SER A 156 1.45 2.46 -27.78
C SER A 156 1.80 1.40 -26.73
N LEU A 157 0.80 0.68 -26.21
CA LEU A 157 1.01 -0.41 -25.25
C LEU A 157 1.45 -1.69 -25.97
N LEU A 158 0.95 -1.94 -27.20
CA LEU A 158 1.43 -3.05 -28.02
C LEU A 158 2.94 -2.95 -28.24
N LYS A 159 3.43 -1.76 -28.62
CA LYS A 159 4.88 -1.57 -28.82
C LYS A 159 5.70 -1.85 -27.54
N LYS A 160 5.21 -1.41 -26.38
CA LYS A 160 5.87 -1.71 -25.09
C LYS A 160 5.84 -3.21 -24.74
N LEU A 161 4.78 -3.90 -25.16
CA LEU A 161 4.68 -5.34 -24.93
C LEU A 161 5.71 -6.10 -25.78
N ASP A 162 5.94 -5.66 -27.03
CA ASP A 162 6.99 -6.24 -27.87
C ASP A 162 8.39 -6.04 -27.25
N ASP A 163 8.67 -4.85 -26.68
CA ASP A 163 9.94 -4.55 -26.00
C ASP A 163 10.15 -5.50 -24.79
N VAL A 164 9.12 -5.75 -23.98
CA VAL A 164 9.16 -6.68 -22.82
C VAL A 164 9.43 -8.11 -23.28
N ILE A 165 8.77 -8.57 -24.34
CA ILE A 165 8.96 -9.93 -24.89
C ILE A 165 10.41 -10.12 -25.38
N GLU A 166 11.00 -9.08 -25.95
CA GLU A 166 12.41 -9.15 -26.41
C GLU A 166 13.40 -9.16 -25.23
N GLU A 167 13.08 -8.47 -24.12
CA GLU A 167 13.89 -8.51 -22.89
C GLU A 167 13.83 -9.87 -22.22
N ASP A 168 12.64 -10.46 -22.06
CA ASP A 168 12.46 -11.79 -21.47
C ASP A 168 13.22 -12.87 -22.28
N LYS A 169 13.19 -12.79 -23.61
CA LYS A 169 13.96 -13.72 -24.47
C LYS A 169 15.46 -13.57 -24.28
N LYS A 170 15.97 -12.36 -24.10
CA LYS A 170 17.40 -12.13 -23.85
C LYS A 170 17.83 -12.62 -22.47
N GLU A 171 16.98 -12.53 -21.45
CA GLU A 171 17.25 -13.09 -20.12
C GLU A 171 17.23 -14.62 -20.14
N GLU A 172 16.31 -15.25 -20.88
CA GLU A 172 16.30 -16.71 -21.06
C GLU A 172 17.54 -17.21 -21.82
N GLU A 173 17.98 -16.50 -22.85
CA GLU A 173 19.23 -16.81 -23.56
C GLU A 173 20.46 -16.62 -22.65
N HIS A 174 20.49 -15.59 -21.81
CA HIS A 174 21.60 -15.35 -20.89
C HIS A 174 21.64 -16.41 -19.77
N ASN A 175 20.50 -16.78 -19.20
CA ASN A 175 20.39 -17.85 -18.22
C ASN A 175 20.73 -19.24 -18.82
N SER A 176 20.54 -19.45 -20.12
CA SER A 176 20.96 -20.67 -20.80
C SER A 176 22.48 -20.75 -20.96
N ILE A 177 23.16 -19.60 -21.03
CA ILE A 177 24.65 -19.52 -21.10
C ILE A 177 25.28 -19.81 -19.74
N ASP A 178 24.64 -19.44 -18.63
CA ASP A 178 25.14 -19.70 -17.26
C ASP A 178 25.12 -21.19 -16.86
N ASN A 179 24.49 -22.05 -17.65
CA ASN A 179 24.53 -23.51 -17.46
C ASN A 179 25.79 -24.16 -17.99
N PHE A 180 26.73 -23.41 -18.58
CA PHE A 180 28.04 -23.98 -18.95
C PHE A 180 28.93 -24.05 -17.71
N LYS A 181 29.31 -25.29 -17.36
CA LYS A 181 30.32 -25.53 -16.32
C LYS A 181 31.67 -25.03 -16.82
N ILE A 182 32.20 -23.97 -16.22
CA ILE A 182 33.58 -23.53 -16.48
C ILE A 182 34.53 -24.58 -15.87
N ILE A 183 35.19 -25.36 -16.71
CA ILE A 183 36.20 -26.32 -16.27
C ILE A 183 37.50 -25.54 -16.03
N THR A 184 37.81 -25.31 -14.76
CA THR A 184 39.02 -24.56 -14.34
C THR A 184 40.21 -25.46 -14.07
N ASP A 185 40.00 -26.80 -13.98
CA ASP A 185 41.04 -27.79 -13.76
C ASP A 185 41.25 -28.66 -15.01
N ILE A 186 42.47 -28.67 -15.52
CA ILE A 186 42.86 -29.46 -16.70
C ILE A 186 42.70 -30.97 -16.50
N ASN A 187 42.60 -31.42 -15.26
CA ASN A 187 42.34 -32.82 -14.93
C ASN A 187 40.90 -33.22 -15.13
N GLU A 188 39.94 -32.28 -15.06
CA GLU A 188 38.52 -32.51 -15.37
C GLU A 188 38.29 -32.69 -16.89
N VAL A 189 39.13 -32.10 -17.74
CA VAL A 189 39.04 -32.19 -19.21
C VAL A 189 39.46 -33.59 -19.69
N LYS A 190 40.31 -34.31 -18.94
CA LYS A 190 40.80 -35.64 -19.32
C LYS A 190 39.80 -36.77 -19.08
N ILE A 191 38.70 -36.51 -18.41
CA ILE A 191 37.70 -37.54 -18.06
C ILE A 191 36.64 -37.70 -19.17
N ASN A 192 36.44 -36.70 -20.03
CA ASN A 192 35.51 -36.79 -21.15
C ASN A 192 36.26 -37.14 -22.46
N GLU A 193 36.54 -38.44 -22.68
CA GLU A 193 37.13 -38.90 -23.92
C GLU A 193 36.27 -38.70 -25.18
N GLU A 194 34.97 -38.44 -25.00
CA GLU A 194 34.00 -38.14 -26.08
C GLU A 194 34.20 -36.77 -26.77
N LEU A 195 34.95 -35.87 -26.17
CA LEU A 195 35.25 -34.55 -26.77
C LEU A 195 36.49 -34.55 -27.68
N LYS A 196 37.11 -35.70 -27.89
CA LYS A 196 38.31 -35.84 -28.74
C LYS A 196 38.00 -36.16 -30.22
N GLU A 197 36.74 -36.38 -30.57
CA GLU A 197 36.33 -36.71 -31.93
C GLU A 197 35.47 -35.58 -32.61
N LEU A 198 35.43 -34.39 -32.05
CA LEU A 198 34.95 -33.18 -32.68
C LEU A 198 36.10 -32.22 -32.98
#